data_f08faf6410f64bafb2cbb7789d9aff6a
#
_entry.id   f08faf6410f64bafb2cbb7789d9aff6a
#
_cell.length_a   1.000
_cell.length_b   1.000
_cell.length_c   1.000
_cell.angle_alpha   90.00
_cell.angle_beta   90.00
_cell.angle_gamma   90.00
#
_symmetry.space_group_name_H-M   'P 1'
#
loop_
_entity.id
_entity.type
_entity.pdbx_description
1 polymer ?
#
loop_
_entity_poly.entity_id
_entity_poly.type
_entity_poly.pdbx_seq_one_letter_code
_entity_poly.pdbx_strand_id
1 'polypeptide(L)'
;MDRRKFLTSTAALASVSLAGQTISAKAQRILDHDSEEYWQTIIDQYEVPDHFINLNAGHWGMMSKPVLDAFIEHTKFVNSHNSQYIGHGVVTDPDARNYGKEYGEILAMLAKRLGVGTDEIVITRNATESMQLLISGYNKLKAGDTVLYTDKAYGTMMVEMRNLKALRGTNVVQLKVPHPATYENQIAVFEQGIKENPKTKLILVTHMSNQTGVIVPIKEIQRMARGCGVDVIVDMAHSFGQYDYDFADLDLDFVGFNLHKWIGAALGVGLMYIKKDRIKDIDKKLSFGPDDNEEIRFRALTGTMNMAIVLSIKDALYFLDDIGIKHIDRRFKALRDQWVKEFLDDDRVDILNPEDDRMHAGLTTFRINAIENARELGKTLYRDYRINTTTIGNLSGVRIAPGLHNSLDEMDKLAAAIKEIASKQ
;
A
#
# COMPACT_ATOMS: atom_id res chain seq x y z
N MET A 1 -0.25 16.60 20.49
CA MET A 1 0.84 16.01 21.30
C MET A 1 2.17 16.49 20.74
N ASP A 2 3.06 16.98 21.58
CA ASP A 2 4.36 17.48 21.13
C ASP A 2 5.22 16.29 20.66
N ARG A 3 5.88 16.45 19.50
CA ARG A 3 6.75 15.46 18.84
C ARG A 3 7.80 14.85 19.77
N ARG A 4 8.27 15.62 20.77
CA ARG A 4 9.25 15.17 21.76
C ARG A 4 8.68 14.26 22.86
N LYS A 5 7.37 14.23 23.07
CA LYS A 5 6.73 13.39 24.10
C LYS A 5 6.40 11.99 23.63
N PHE A 6 6.32 11.76 22.30
CA PHE A 6 6.00 10.45 21.73
C PHE A 6 7.12 9.41 21.95
N LEU A 7 8.39 9.84 21.79
CA LEU A 7 9.55 8.95 22.00
C LEU A 7 10.00 8.84 23.48
N THR A 8 9.58 9.77 24.36
CA THR A 8 9.98 9.73 25.78
C THR A 8 9.06 8.92 26.67
N SER A 9 7.83 8.60 26.24
CA SER A 9 6.88 7.80 27.06
C SER A 9 7.20 6.31 27.11
N THR A 10 7.97 5.78 26.17
CA THR A 10 8.40 4.38 26.17
C THR A 10 9.63 4.10 27.03
N ALA A 11 10.39 5.14 27.40
CA ALA A 11 11.55 5.00 28.29
C ALA A 11 11.20 5.10 29.80
N ALA A 12 9.95 5.41 30.16
CA ALA A 12 9.56 5.72 31.54
C ALA A 12 8.95 4.56 32.34
N LEU A 13 8.81 3.35 31.77
CA LEU A 13 8.22 2.18 32.47
C LEU A 13 9.26 1.20 33.05
N ALA A 14 10.55 1.50 32.97
CA ALA A 14 11.62 0.63 33.47
C ALA A 14 12.40 1.20 34.67
N SER A 15 11.84 2.13 35.46
CA SER A 15 12.56 2.66 36.65
C SER A 15 11.69 2.71 37.89
N VAL A 16 11.46 1.56 38.51
CA VAL A 16 11.17 1.50 39.96
C VAL A 16 12.24 0.64 40.63
N SER A 17 12.99 1.31 41.49
CA SER A 17 13.98 0.92 42.48
C SER A 17 15.44 0.77 42.04
N LEU A 18 16.25 1.79 42.33
CA LEU A 18 17.35 1.67 43.31
C LEU A 18 18.08 3.04 43.45
N ALA A 19 18.47 3.31 44.68
CA ALA A 19 18.97 4.56 45.19
C ALA A 19 20.16 5.17 44.41
N GLY A 20 20.12 6.52 44.23
CA GLY A 20 21.25 7.42 44.38
C GLY A 20 22.48 7.19 43.48
N GLN A 21 22.36 7.38 42.16
CA GLN A 21 23.49 7.80 41.33
C GLN A 21 23.00 8.82 40.31
N THR A 22 23.59 10.03 40.34
CA THR A 22 23.44 11.04 39.33
C THR A 22 23.79 10.46 37.97
N ILE A 23 22.76 10.11 37.18
CA ILE A 23 22.96 9.70 35.82
C ILE A 23 23.30 10.97 35.03
N SER A 24 24.61 11.19 34.83
CA SER A 24 25.12 12.02 33.77
C SER A 24 24.34 11.72 32.51
N ALA A 25 23.82 12.75 31.82
CA ALA A 25 23.20 12.63 30.52
C ALA A 25 24.21 11.98 29.56
N LYS A 26 24.24 10.64 29.54
CA LYS A 26 24.92 9.85 28.54
C LYS A 26 24.24 10.21 27.23
N ALA A 27 25.01 10.78 26.31
CA ALA A 27 24.59 11.02 24.95
C ALA A 27 23.77 9.81 24.49
N GLN A 28 22.49 10.04 24.16
CA GLN A 28 21.60 9.04 23.62
C GLN A 28 22.29 8.56 22.34
N ARG A 29 22.75 7.32 22.37
CA ARG A 29 23.44 6.70 21.23
C ARG A 29 22.43 6.74 20.08
N ILE A 30 22.70 7.57 19.07
CA ILE A 30 21.91 7.57 17.84
C ILE A 30 22.24 6.21 17.20
N LEU A 31 21.30 5.27 17.29
CA LEU A 31 21.45 3.96 16.64
C LEU A 31 21.50 4.20 15.14
N ASP A 32 22.40 3.49 14.49
CA ASP A 32 22.45 3.44 13.02
C ASP A 32 21.17 2.77 12.52
N HIS A 33 20.40 3.48 11.69
CA HIS A 33 19.14 2.99 11.11
C HIS A 33 19.32 1.75 10.23
N ASP A 34 20.56 1.42 9.85
CA ASP A 34 20.87 0.21 9.08
C ASP A 34 21.27 -0.96 10.00
N SER A 35 21.35 -0.76 11.34
CA SER A 35 21.69 -1.80 12.30
C SER A 35 20.49 -2.67 12.70
N GLU A 36 20.71 -3.96 12.93
CA GLU A 36 19.67 -4.85 13.47
C GLU A 36 19.24 -4.45 14.89
N GLU A 37 20.11 -3.82 15.68
CA GLU A 37 19.75 -3.27 17.00
C GLU A 37 18.67 -2.20 16.88
N TYR A 38 18.77 -1.30 15.87
CA TYR A 38 17.73 -0.32 15.58
C TYR A 38 16.43 -1.01 15.15
N TRP A 39 16.50 -1.95 14.21
CA TRP A 39 15.32 -2.62 13.71
C TRP A 39 14.63 -3.46 14.78
N GLN A 40 15.36 -4.02 15.73
CA GLN A 40 14.75 -4.68 16.88
C GLN A 40 13.89 -3.70 17.70
N THR A 41 14.32 -2.44 17.87
CA THR A 41 13.50 -1.42 18.55
C THR A 41 12.20 -1.11 17.79
N ILE A 42 12.21 -1.22 16.47
CA ILE A 42 11.00 -1.06 15.64
C ILE A 42 10.10 -2.31 15.74
N ILE A 43 10.68 -3.52 15.66
CA ILE A 43 9.95 -4.79 15.81
C ILE A 43 9.23 -4.82 17.16
N ASP A 44 9.87 -4.39 18.24
CA ASP A 44 9.32 -4.31 19.58
C ASP A 44 8.11 -3.38 19.71
N GLN A 45 7.88 -2.49 18.71
CA GLN A 45 6.67 -1.67 18.63
C GLN A 45 5.46 -2.42 18.06
N TYR A 46 5.55 -3.71 17.76
CA TYR A 46 4.44 -4.51 17.27
C TYR A 46 4.05 -5.61 18.26
N GLU A 47 2.78 -5.98 18.28
CA GLU A 47 2.27 -7.15 19.02
C GLU A 47 2.23 -8.35 18.07
N VAL A 48 3.39 -8.97 17.86
CA VAL A 48 3.52 -10.12 16.95
C VAL A 48 3.17 -11.40 17.70
N PRO A 49 2.34 -12.31 17.12
CA PRO A 49 2.12 -13.63 17.68
C PRO A 49 3.42 -14.44 17.75
N ASP A 50 3.64 -15.14 18.87
CA ASP A 50 4.84 -15.95 19.11
C ASP A 50 4.79 -17.38 18.50
N HIS A 51 3.60 -17.81 18.06
CA HIS A 51 3.36 -19.17 17.58
C HIS A 51 3.41 -19.35 16.07
N PHE A 52 3.61 -18.26 15.31
CA PHE A 52 3.84 -18.31 13.86
C PHE A 52 4.55 -17.04 13.35
N ILE A 53 5.27 -17.18 12.24
CA ILE A 53 5.90 -16.06 11.50
C ILE A 53 4.88 -15.51 10.53
N ASN A 54 4.53 -14.22 10.65
CA ASN A 54 3.56 -13.57 9.77
C ASN A 54 4.25 -12.87 8.59
N LEU A 55 4.26 -13.51 7.43
CA LEU A 55 4.79 -12.98 6.16
C LEU A 55 3.66 -12.59 5.19
N ASN A 56 2.57 -12.04 5.72
CA ASN A 56 1.39 -11.68 4.93
C ASN A 56 0.93 -10.23 5.14
N ALA A 57 1.84 -9.31 5.47
CA ALA A 57 1.54 -7.89 5.62
C ALA A 57 0.95 -7.24 4.35
N GLY A 58 1.21 -7.82 3.19
CA GLY A 58 0.61 -7.39 1.92
C GLY A 58 -0.89 -7.62 1.79
N HIS A 59 -1.49 -8.46 2.66
CA HIS A 59 -2.95 -8.61 2.71
C HIS A 59 -3.56 -7.48 3.52
N TRP A 60 -3.16 -7.37 4.80
CA TRP A 60 -3.45 -6.27 5.71
C TRP A 60 -2.19 -5.95 6.50
N GLY A 61 -1.89 -4.65 6.65
CA GLY A 61 -0.82 -4.20 7.51
C GLY A 61 -1.17 -4.40 8.99
N MET A 62 -0.15 -4.53 9.81
CA MET A 62 -0.28 -4.51 11.25
C MET A 62 -0.06 -3.08 11.76
N MET A 63 -0.94 -2.59 12.62
CA MET A 63 -0.68 -1.35 13.35
C MET A 63 0.45 -1.57 14.35
N SER A 64 1.36 -0.61 14.47
CA SER A 64 2.28 -0.57 15.61
C SER A 64 1.51 -0.27 16.90
N LYS A 65 2.04 -0.66 18.07
CA LYS A 65 1.43 -0.39 19.38
C LYS A 65 1.02 1.07 19.55
N PRO A 66 1.87 2.07 19.24
CA PRO A 66 1.47 3.48 19.35
C PRO A 66 0.26 3.84 18.48
N VAL A 67 0.16 3.27 17.27
CA VAL A 67 -0.97 3.51 16.37
C VAL A 67 -2.22 2.80 16.87
N LEU A 68 -2.09 1.58 17.36
CA LEU A 68 -3.21 0.81 17.94
C LEU A 68 -3.77 1.50 19.18
N ASP A 69 -2.90 1.93 20.10
CA ASP A 69 -3.30 2.65 21.32
C ASP A 69 -4.02 3.96 20.97
N ALA A 70 -3.47 4.74 20.04
CA ALA A 70 -4.12 5.96 19.56
C ALA A 70 -5.49 5.67 18.91
N PHE A 71 -5.61 4.62 18.10
CA PHE A 71 -6.88 4.22 17.49
C PHE A 71 -7.92 3.83 18.55
N ILE A 72 -7.53 3.13 19.61
CA ILE A 72 -8.40 2.78 20.74
C ILE A 72 -8.89 4.06 21.44
N GLU A 73 -7.98 5.00 21.73
CA GLU A 73 -8.33 6.27 22.36
C GLU A 73 -9.22 7.14 21.43
N HIS A 74 -8.96 7.19 20.14
CA HIS A 74 -9.85 7.85 19.18
C HIS A 74 -11.24 7.22 19.16
N THR A 75 -11.33 5.90 19.23
CA THR A 75 -12.62 5.18 19.27
C THR A 75 -13.41 5.55 20.52
N LYS A 76 -12.78 5.58 21.70
CA LYS A 76 -13.41 5.99 22.97
C LYS A 76 -13.87 7.45 22.89
N PHE A 77 -13.00 8.34 22.38
CA PHE A 77 -13.31 9.75 22.25
C PHE A 77 -14.50 10.00 21.31
N VAL A 78 -14.47 9.44 20.10
CA VAL A 78 -15.55 9.58 19.12
C VAL A 78 -16.86 9.03 19.68
N ASN A 79 -16.83 7.88 20.38
CA ASN A 79 -18.04 7.30 20.99
C ASN A 79 -18.66 8.21 22.05
N SER A 80 -17.85 8.88 22.86
CA SER A 80 -18.35 9.75 23.94
C SER A 80 -18.76 11.15 23.47
N HIS A 81 -18.19 11.68 22.39
CA HIS A 81 -18.41 13.03 21.89
C HIS A 81 -19.19 13.10 20.57
N ASN A 82 -19.41 11.98 19.91
CA ASN A 82 -20.10 11.75 18.63
C ASN A 82 -20.57 13.02 17.88
N SER A 83 -21.86 13.43 18.00
CA SER A 83 -22.42 14.56 17.25
C SER A 83 -21.75 15.92 17.58
N GLN A 84 -21.25 16.11 18.80
CA GLN A 84 -20.50 17.31 19.17
C GLN A 84 -19.20 17.39 18.35
N TYR A 85 -18.48 16.26 18.26
CA TYR A 85 -17.22 16.18 17.54
C TYR A 85 -17.34 16.45 16.03
N ILE A 86 -18.44 16.04 15.38
CA ILE A 86 -18.71 16.32 13.97
C ILE A 86 -19.33 17.70 13.72
N GLY A 87 -19.59 18.49 14.78
CA GLY A 87 -20.07 19.87 14.66
C GLY A 87 -21.57 20.01 14.39
N HIS A 88 -22.38 18.96 14.55
CA HIS A 88 -23.86 19.03 14.44
C HIS A 88 -24.55 19.61 15.69
N GLY A 89 -23.81 20.02 16.68
CA GLY A 89 -24.31 20.72 17.86
C GLY A 89 -23.84 22.18 17.88
N VAL A 90 -24.42 22.99 18.78
CA VAL A 90 -23.91 24.32 19.07
C VAL A 90 -22.64 24.14 19.93
N VAL A 91 -21.49 23.89 19.28
CA VAL A 91 -20.20 23.87 19.97
C VAL A 91 -19.72 25.31 20.03
N THR A 92 -19.74 25.88 21.19
CA THR A 92 -19.28 27.25 21.44
C THR A 92 -17.83 27.33 21.92
N ASP A 93 -17.20 26.17 22.17
CA ASP A 93 -15.81 26.09 22.61
C ASP A 93 -14.87 26.04 21.39
N PRO A 94 -14.13 27.12 21.09
CA PRO A 94 -13.22 27.16 19.95
C PRO A 94 -12.01 26.21 20.11
N ASP A 95 -11.70 25.77 21.34
CA ASP A 95 -10.60 24.85 21.63
C ASP A 95 -11.04 23.39 21.63
N ALA A 96 -12.34 23.11 21.52
CA ALA A 96 -12.85 21.74 21.40
C ALA A 96 -12.32 21.05 20.13
N ARG A 97 -12.01 19.77 20.27
CA ARG A 97 -11.68 18.95 19.13
C ARG A 97 -12.83 18.94 18.13
N ASN A 98 -12.51 19.09 16.85
CA ASN A 98 -13.48 19.09 15.76
C ASN A 98 -13.01 18.21 14.60
N TYR A 99 -13.88 17.31 14.12
CA TYR A 99 -13.55 16.38 13.05
C TYR A 99 -13.11 17.06 11.76
N GLY A 100 -13.81 18.12 11.35
CA GLY A 100 -13.46 18.84 10.12
C GLY A 100 -12.05 19.42 10.14
N LYS A 101 -11.62 19.98 11.29
CA LYS A 101 -10.24 20.46 11.48
C LYS A 101 -9.22 19.31 11.42
N GLU A 102 -9.44 18.26 12.20
CA GLU A 102 -8.52 17.11 12.25
C GLU A 102 -8.48 16.36 10.89
N TYR A 103 -9.61 16.24 10.20
CA TYR A 103 -9.67 15.71 8.83
C TYR A 103 -8.84 16.57 7.86
N GLY A 104 -8.96 17.89 7.93
CA GLY A 104 -8.16 18.82 7.13
C GLY A 104 -6.64 18.70 7.40
N GLU A 105 -6.25 18.52 8.67
CA GLU A 105 -4.85 18.28 9.05
C GLU A 105 -4.32 16.97 8.43
N ILE A 106 -5.11 15.91 8.47
CA ILE A 106 -4.74 14.60 7.88
C ILE A 106 -4.59 14.73 6.36
N LEU A 107 -5.53 15.41 5.68
CA LEU A 107 -5.41 15.67 4.25
C LEU A 107 -4.14 16.47 3.94
N ALA A 108 -3.81 17.50 4.73
CA ALA A 108 -2.60 18.28 4.54
C ALA A 108 -1.31 17.44 4.71
N MET A 109 -1.30 16.49 5.66
CA MET A 109 -0.16 15.57 5.85
C MET A 109 -0.01 14.62 4.64
N LEU A 110 -1.12 14.05 4.15
CA LEU A 110 -1.12 13.16 2.99
C LEU A 110 -0.72 13.90 1.71
N ALA A 111 -1.29 15.09 1.48
CA ALA A 111 -0.98 15.94 0.33
C ALA A 111 0.50 16.35 0.31
N LYS A 112 1.05 16.74 1.47
CA LYS A 112 2.48 17.06 1.61
C LYS A 112 3.36 15.85 1.26
N ARG A 113 2.99 14.65 1.71
CA ARG A 113 3.75 13.41 1.43
C ARG A 113 3.74 13.06 -0.06
N LEU A 114 2.64 13.36 -0.76
CA LEU A 114 2.50 13.12 -2.19
C LEU A 114 3.00 14.31 -3.06
N GLY A 115 3.27 15.47 -2.48
CA GLY A 115 3.63 16.68 -3.23
C GLY A 115 2.48 17.24 -4.07
N VAL A 116 1.23 17.14 -3.59
CA VAL A 116 0.00 17.55 -4.30
C VAL A 116 -0.86 18.49 -3.46
N GLY A 117 -1.93 19.04 -4.05
CA GLY A 117 -2.92 19.84 -3.34
C GLY A 117 -3.88 19.00 -2.50
N THR A 118 -4.39 19.57 -1.39
CA THR A 118 -5.43 18.92 -0.57
C THR A 118 -6.76 18.78 -1.32
N ASP A 119 -6.98 19.59 -2.34
CA ASP A 119 -8.14 19.57 -3.23
C ASP A 119 -8.02 18.54 -4.38
N GLU A 120 -6.90 17.80 -4.43
CA GLU A 120 -6.66 16.70 -5.37
C GLU A 120 -6.82 15.31 -4.74
N ILE A 121 -7.06 15.25 -3.43
CA ILE A 121 -7.14 13.99 -2.69
C ILE A 121 -8.42 13.88 -1.85
N VAL A 122 -8.91 12.66 -1.68
CA VAL A 122 -10.04 12.36 -0.80
C VAL A 122 -9.84 10.99 -0.14
N ILE A 123 -10.15 10.91 1.16
CA ILE A 123 -10.09 9.66 1.92
C ILE A 123 -11.24 8.75 1.48
N THR A 124 -10.94 7.49 1.25
CA THR A 124 -11.86 6.41 0.90
C THR A 124 -11.75 5.27 1.90
N ARG A 125 -12.55 4.22 1.78
CA ARG A 125 -12.47 3.04 2.67
C ARG A 125 -11.31 2.10 2.32
N ASN A 126 -10.84 2.12 1.09
CA ASN A 126 -9.71 1.31 0.60
C ASN A 126 -9.39 1.65 -0.87
N ALA A 127 -8.26 1.13 -1.38
CA ALA A 127 -7.90 1.29 -2.78
C ALA A 127 -8.95 0.70 -3.74
N THR A 128 -9.63 -0.38 -3.37
CA THR A 128 -10.68 -0.98 -4.21
C THR A 128 -11.80 0.02 -4.47
N GLU A 129 -12.29 0.71 -3.43
CA GLU A 129 -13.27 1.78 -3.60
C GLU A 129 -12.73 2.91 -4.47
N SER A 130 -11.51 3.39 -4.20
CA SER A 130 -10.88 4.44 -5.00
C SER A 130 -10.82 4.06 -6.48
N MET A 131 -10.35 2.86 -6.77
CA MET A 131 -10.21 2.36 -8.13
C MET A 131 -11.57 2.16 -8.82
N GLN A 132 -12.57 1.65 -8.11
CA GLN A 132 -13.93 1.52 -8.65
C GLN A 132 -14.53 2.87 -9.00
N LEU A 133 -14.33 3.88 -8.14
CA LEU A 133 -14.78 5.24 -8.41
C LEU A 133 -14.09 5.83 -9.64
N LEU A 134 -12.79 5.64 -9.77
CA LEU A 134 -12.01 6.11 -10.92
C LEU A 134 -12.41 5.39 -12.21
N ILE A 135 -12.43 4.05 -12.21
CA ILE A 135 -12.70 3.25 -13.42
C ILE A 135 -14.14 3.44 -13.90
N SER A 136 -15.13 3.25 -13.02
CA SER A 136 -16.54 3.38 -13.41
C SER A 136 -16.96 4.81 -13.69
N GLY A 137 -16.34 5.77 -12.97
CA GLY A 137 -16.62 7.20 -13.12
C GLY A 137 -15.92 7.86 -14.29
N TYR A 138 -14.91 7.22 -14.91
CA TYR A 138 -14.18 7.82 -16.02
C TYR A 138 -15.11 8.05 -17.23
N ASN A 139 -15.36 9.34 -17.56
CA ASN A 139 -16.42 9.75 -18.47
C ASN A 139 -15.99 10.08 -19.89
N LYS A 140 -14.68 9.94 -20.20
CA LYS A 140 -14.16 10.22 -21.54
C LYS A 140 -14.35 9.10 -22.54
N LEU A 141 -14.74 7.90 -22.07
CA LEU A 141 -14.95 6.73 -22.93
C LEU A 141 -16.23 6.86 -23.75
N LYS A 142 -16.14 6.46 -25.01
CA LYS A 142 -17.25 6.33 -25.94
C LYS A 142 -17.41 4.89 -26.40
N ALA A 143 -18.59 4.53 -26.87
CA ALA A 143 -18.81 3.22 -27.45
C ALA A 143 -17.84 2.95 -28.60
N GLY A 144 -17.19 1.80 -28.58
CA GLY A 144 -16.16 1.39 -29.53
C GLY A 144 -14.74 1.80 -29.19
N ASP A 145 -14.50 2.64 -28.17
CA ASP A 145 -13.16 2.87 -27.61
C ASP A 145 -12.61 1.57 -26.99
N THR A 146 -11.29 1.48 -26.86
CA THR A 146 -10.64 0.31 -26.25
C THR A 146 -10.03 0.69 -24.90
N VAL A 147 -10.12 -0.21 -23.92
CA VAL A 147 -9.46 -0.13 -22.63
C VAL A 147 -8.52 -1.31 -22.43
N LEU A 148 -7.34 -1.07 -21.84
CA LEU A 148 -6.31 -2.09 -21.63
C LEU A 148 -6.02 -2.31 -20.16
N TYR A 149 -5.68 -3.53 -19.78
CA TYR A 149 -5.12 -3.89 -18.47
C TYR A 149 -4.27 -5.15 -18.61
N THR A 150 -3.40 -5.44 -17.64
CA THR A 150 -2.56 -6.64 -17.67
C THR A 150 -3.17 -7.80 -16.89
N ASP A 151 -2.73 -9.02 -17.18
CA ASP A 151 -3.05 -10.24 -16.42
C ASP A 151 -2.44 -10.25 -15.01
N LYS A 152 -1.64 -9.24 -14.65
CA LYS A 152 -1.05 -9.03 -13.32
C LYS A 152 -1.79 -7.99 -12.48
N ALA A 153 -2.84 -7.35 -13.02
CA ALA A 153 -3.69 -6.44 -12.26
C ALA A 153 -4.46 -7.19 -11.14
N TYR A 154 -4.90 -6.46 -10.14
CA TYR A 154 -5.72 -7.04 -9.08
C TYR A 154 -7.05 -7.58 -9.62
N GLY A 155 -7.44 -8.79 -9.22
CA GLY A 155 -8.59 -9.51 -9.81
C GLY A 155 -9.88 -8.70 -9.84
N THR A 156 -10.21 -7.97 -8.76
CA THR A 156 -11.39 -7.10 -8.70
C THR A 156 -11.30 -5.98 -9.75
N MET A 157 -10.14 -5.39 -9.94
CA MET A 157 -9.93 -4.33 -10.94
C MET A 157 -10.04 -4.86 -12.37
N MET A 158 -9.60 -6.10 -12.61
CA MET A 158 -9.84 -6.76 -13.91
C MET A 158 -11.33 -6.92 -14.19
N VAL A 159 -12.15 -7.21 -13.16
CA VAL A 159 -13.62 -7.27 -13.30
C VAL A 159 -14.17 -5.89 -13.62
N GLU A 160 -13.74 -4.84 -12.91
CA GLU A 160 -14.18 -3.47 -13.17
C GLU A 160 -13.86 -3.02 -14.60
N MET A 161 -12.65 -3.30 -15.10
CA MET A 161 -12.29 -3.00 -16.48
C MET A 161 -13.18 -3.74 -17.48
N ARG A 162 -13.51 -5.03 -17.23
CA ARG A 162 -14.44 -5.78 -18.09
C ARG A 162 -15.86 -5.23 -18.07
N ASN A 163 -16.30 -4.70 -16.93
CA ASN A 163 -17.63 -4.11 -16.78
C ASN A 163 -17.80 -2.83 -17.61
N LEU A 164 -16.71 -2.15 -18.00
CA LEU A 164 -16.76 -0.99 -18.90
C LEU A 164 -17.36 -1.34 -20.28
N LYS A 165 -17.32 -2.62 -20.69
CA LYS A 165 -18.02 -3.07 -21.90
C LYS A 165 -19.53 -2.84 -21.78
N ALA A 166 -20.14 -3.21 -20.68
CA ALA A 166 -21.58 -3.01 -20.46
C ALA A 166 -21.90 -1.56 -20.11
N LEU A 167 -21.04 -0.90 -19.31
CA LEU A 167 -21.28 0.45 -18.80
C LEU A 167 -21.08 1.53 -19.88
N ARG A 168 -20.05 1.39 -20.73
CA ARG A 168 -19.60 2.44 -21.67
C ARG A 168 -19.56 1.95 -23.14
N GLY A 169 -19.86 0.67 -23.41
CA GLY A 169 -19.81 0.11 -24.77
C GLY A 169 -18.38 -0.07 -25.32
N THR A 170 -17.39 -0.20 -24.47
CA THR A 170 -15.98 -0.28 -24.86
C THR A 170 -15.57 -1.69 -25.28
N ASN A 171 -14.51 -1.78 -26.07
CA ASN A 171 -13.72 -2.99 -26.23
C ASN A 171 -12.76 -3.12 -25.05
N VAL A 172 -12.57 -4.35 -24.57
CA VAL A 172 -11.72 -4.61 -23.39
C VAL A 172 -10.66 -5.63 -23.77
N VAL A 173 -9.38 -5.26 -23.62
CA VAL A 173 -8.25 -6.12 -24.00
C VAL A 173 -7.37 -6.35 -22.78
N GLN A 174 -7.13 -7.63 -22.47
CA GLN A 174 -6.17 -8.03 -21.45
C GLN A 174 -4.81 -8.30 -22.09
N LEU A 175 -3.81 -7.59 -21.65
CA LEU A 175 -2.42 -7.77 -22.06
C LEU A 175 -1.77 -8.85 -21.18
N LYS A 176 -0.86 -9.61 -21.77
CA LYS A 176 -0.12 -10.65 -21.06
C LYS A 176 1.30 -10.19 -20.77
N VAL A 177 1.64 -10.11 -19.48
CA VAL A 177 3.00 -9.77 -19.06
C VAL A 177 3.90 -10.99 -19.26
N PRO A 178 5.03 -10.88 -19.99
CA PRO A 178 5.95 -11.99 -20.16
C PRO A 178 6.68 -12.33 -18.86
N HIS A 179 7.26 -13.51 -18.81
CA HIS A 179 8.20 -13.90 -17.78
C HIS A 179 9.56 -14.20 -18.46
N PRO A 180 10.67 -13.62 -17.98
CA PRO A 180 10.77 -12.66 -16.86
C PRO A 180 10.14 -11.29 -17.18
N ALA A 181 9.56 -10.65 -16.16
CA ALA A 181 8.94 -9.35 -16.25
C ALA A 181 9.99 -8.23 -16.10
N THR A 182 10.92 -8.11 -17.06
CA THR A 182 11.98 -7.08 -17.02
C THR A 182 11.40 -5.67 -17.18
N TYR A 183 12.23 -4.67 -16.84
CA TYR A 183 11.86 -3.26 -16.97
C TYR A 183 11.37 -2.91 -18.37
N GLU A 184 12.14 -3.31 -19.37
CA GLU A 184 11.84 -3.09 -20.79
C GLU A 184 10.60 -3.85 -21.23
N ASN A 185 10.45 -5.10 -20.80
CA ASN A 185 9.27 -5.91 -21.14
C ASN A 185 7.97 -5.32 -20.58
N GLN A 186 8.02 -4.72 -19.38
CA GLN A 186 6.86 -4.05 -18.79
C GLN A 186 6.41 -2.85 -19.64
N ILE A 187 7.33 -2.05 -20.14
CA ILE A 187 7.02 -0.91 -21.03
C ILE A 187 6.50 -1.42 -22.38
N ALA A 188 7.21 -2.37 -22.98
CA ALA A 188 6.89 -2.91 -24.30
C ALA A 188 5.50 -3.54 -24.37
N VAL A 189 5.01 -4.17 -23.30
CA VAL A 189 3.65 -4.74 -23.23
C VAL A 189 2.60 -3.67 -23.47
N PHE A 190 2.71 -2.50 -22.83
CA PHE A 190 1.75 -1.42 -22.99
C PHE A 190 1.92 -0.70 -24.33
N GLU A 191 3.16 -0.46 -24.78
CA GLU A 191 3.46 0.13 -26.07
C GLU A 191 2.85 -0.70 -27.22
N GLN A 192 3.11 -2.00 -27.21
CA GLN A 192 2.55 -2.92 -28.21
C GLN A 192 1.02 -2.99 -28.10
N GLY A 193 0.49 -3.03 -26.87
CA GLY A 193 -0.95 -3.04 -26.63
C GLY A 193 -1.66 -1.83 -27.23
N ILE A 194 -1.09 -0.63 -27.10
CA ILE A 194 -1.64 0.60 -27.69
C ILE A 194 -1.53 0.54 -29.23
N LYS A 195 -0.38 0.12 -29.75
CA LYS A 195 -0.13 0.02 -31.20
C LYS A 195 -1.11 -0.95 -31.88
N GLU A 196 -1.37 -2.09 -31.29
CA GLU A 196 -2.30 -3.08 -31.80
C GLU A 196 -3.78 -2.68 -31.65
N ASN A 197 -4.06 -1.75 -30.72
CA ASN A 197 -5.40 -1.27 -30.43
C ASN A 197 -5.47 0.27 -30.57
N PRO A 198 -5.51 0.81 -31.80
CA PRO A 198 -5.39 2.25 -32.04
C PRO A 198 -6.56 3.10 -31.51
N LYS A 199 -7.66 2.44 -31.05
CA LYS A 199 -8.78 3.11 -30.37
C LYS A 199 -8.63 3.10 -28.85
N THR A 200 -7.46 2.77 -28.32
CA THR A 200 -7.21 2.80 -26.86
C THR A 200 -7.37 4.21 -26.34
N LYS A 201 -8.09 4.35 -25.23
CA LYS A 201 -8.33 5.61 -24.51
C LYS A 201 -7.99 5.53 -23.03
N LEU A 202 -7.99 4.35 -22.44
CA LEU A 202 -7.72 4.15 -21.03
C LEU A 202 -6.90 2.89 -20.80
N ILE A 203 -5.91 3.00 -19.90
CA ILE A 203 -5.12 1.88 -19.42
C ILE A 203 -5.21 1.82 -17.90
N LEU A 204 -5.38 0.59 -17.35
CA LEU A 204 -5.17 0.32 -15.94
C LEU A 204 -3.76 -0.22 -15.73
N VAL A 205 -2.98 0.41 -14.85
CA VAL A 205 -1.65 -0.02 -14.46
C VAL A 205 -1.60 -0.25 -12.96
N THR A 206 -1.04 -1.37 -12.52
CA THR A 206 -0.73 -1.62 -11.10
C THR A 206 0.74 -1.29 -10.86
N HIS A 207 1.05 -0.33 -9.98
CA HIS A 207 2.42 0.11 -9.73
C HIS A 207 3.28 -1.00 -9.12
N MET A 208 2.78 -1.66 -8.08
CA MET A 208 3.41 -2.85 -7.51
C MET A 208 2.41 -4.00 -7.54
N SER A 209 2.75 -5.04 -8.28
CA SER A 209 1.86 -6.20 -8.47
C SER A 209 1.61 -6.92 -7.13
N ASN A 210 0.34 -7.06 -6.77
CA ASN A 210 -0.06 -7.87 -5.61
C ASN A 210 0.22 -9.36 -5.80
N GLN A 211 0.43 -9.81 -7.04
CA GLN A 211 0.71 -11.21 -7.37
C GLN A 211 2.20 -11.54 -7.28
N THR A 212 3.07 -10.65 -7.74
CA THR A 212 4.50 -10.95 -7.87
C THR A 212 5.41 -10.00 -7.08
N GLY A 213 4.91 -8.81 -6.70
CA GLY A 213 5.73 -7.76 -6.09
C GLY A 213 6.55 -6.94 -7.10
N VAL A 214 6.45 -7.24 -8.39
CA VAL A 214 7.14 -6.48 -9.44
C VAL A 214 6.65 -5.03 -9.43
N ILE A 215 7.59 -4.09 -9.34
CA ILE A 215 7.37 -2.65 -9.50
C ILE A 215 7.38 -2.33 -10.99
N VAL A 216 6.28 -1.78 -11.48
CA VAL A 216 6.08 -1.45 -12.89
C VAL A 216 6.60 -0.03 -13.16
N PRO A 217 7.33 0.23 -14.26
CA PRO A 217 7.87 1.54 -14.62
C PRO A 217 6.77 2.50 -15.08
N ILE A 218 5.93 2.94 -14.13
CA ILE A 218 4.71 3.71 -14.42
C ILE A 218 5.00 5.10 -14.99
N LYS A 219 6.13 5.72 -14.66
CA LYS A 219 6.53 7.01 -15.21
C LYS A 219 6.70 6.95 -16.73
N GLU A 220 7.42 5.94 -17.20
CA GLU A 220 7.66 5.70 -18.63
C GLU A 220 6.36 5.34 -19.35
N ILE A 221 5.53 4.47 -18.74
CA ILE A 221 4.24 4.06 -19.29
C ILE A 221 3.28 5.25 -19.35
N GLN A 222 3.20 6.07 -18.29
CA GLN A 222 2.38 7.30 -18.27
C GLN A 222 2.80 8.26 -19.39
N ARG A 223 4.11 8.52 -19.52
CA ARG A 223 4.63 9.41 -20.57
C ARG A 223 4.32 8.87 -21.96
N MET A 224 4.54 7.59 -22.20
CA MET A 224 4.26 6.93 -23.48
C MET A 224 2.76 6.98 -23.81
N ALA A 225 1.90 6.61 -22.87
CA ALA A 225 0.44 6.60 -23.03
C ALA A 225 -0.08 8.02 -23.31
N ARG A 226 0.37 9.02 -22.54
CA ARG A 226 0.01 10.43 -22.76
C ARG A 226 0.41 10.93 -24.14
N GLY A 227 1.59 10.54 -24.65
CA GLY A 227 2.04 10.84 -26.01
C GLY A 227 1.13 10.27 -27.10
N CYS A 228 0.40 9.19 -26.79
CA CYS A 228 -0.60 8.57 -27.67
C CYS A 228 -2.05 9.07 -27.43
N GLY A 229 -2.27 10.03 -26.53
CA GLY A 229 -3.60 10.50 -26.15
C GLY A 229 -4.43 9.46 -25.38
N VAL A 230 -3.75 8.63 -24.59
CA VAL A 230 -4.30 7.58 -23.74
C VAL A 230 -4.12 7.95 -22.28
N ASP A 231 -5.19 7.88 -21.50
CA ASP A 231 -5.16 8.11 -20.06
C ASP A 231 -4.80 6.82 -19.28
N VAL A 232 -4.22 7.03 -18.09
CA VAL A 232 -3.80 5.93 -17.20
C VAL A 232 -4.44 6.09 -15.84
N ILE A 233 -5.10 5.04 -15.34
CA ILE A 233 -5.50 4.91 -13.94
C ILE A 233 -4.50 3.97 -13.26
N VAL A 234 -3.96 4.39 -12.11
CA VAL A 234 -2.90 3.65 -11.42
C VAL A 234 -3.37 3.10 -10.08
N ASP A 235 -3.19 1.79 -9.88
CA ASP A 235 -3.38 1.12 -8.60
C ASP A 235 -2.06 1.12 -7.82
N MET A 236 -2.01 1.90 -6.74
CA MET A 236 -0.86 2.01 -5.83
C MET A 236 -1.14 1.39 -4.45
N ALA A 237 -2.01 0.38 -4.40
CA ALA A 237 -2.39 -0.28 -3.15
C ALA A 237 -1.21 -0.92 -2.40
N HIS A 238 -0.11 -1.27 -3.08
CA HIS A 238 1.05 -1.94 -2.49
C HIS A 238 2.33 -1.11 -2.44
N SER A 239 2.44 -0.05 -3.20
CA SER A 239 3.68 0.74 -3.25
C SER A 239 3.75 1.86 -2.21
N PHE A 240 2.61 2.44 -1.82
CA PHE A 240 2.57 3.57 -0.90
C PHE A 240 2.89 3.13 0.54
N GLY A 241 4.00 3.65 1.06
CA GLY A 241 4.50 3.34 2.40
C GLY A 241 5.50 2.19 2.47
N GLN A 242 5.77 1.49 1.36
CA GLN A 242 6.76 0.41 1.31
C GLN A 242 8.04 0.80 0.58
N TYR A 243 7.93 1.68 -0.40
CA TYR A 243 8.94 1.94 -1.40
C TYR A 243 9.15 3.45 -1.53
N ASP A 244 10.42 3.88 -1.65
CA ASP A 244 10.77 5.30 -1.79
C ASP A 244 10.68 5.74 -3.26
N TYR A 245 9.78 6.69 -3.54
CA TYR A 245 9.63 7.32 -4.85
C TYR A 245 9.06 8.73 -4.68
N ASP A 246 9.36 9.61 -5.62
CA ASP A 246 8.75 10.93 -5.70
C ASP A 246 7.45 10.81 -6.50
N PHE A 247 6.31 10.92 -5.81
CA PHE A 247 5.00 10.80 -6.44
C PHE A 247 4.74 11.92 -7.46
N ALA A 248 5.18 13.16 -7.17
CA ALA A 248 4.99 14.28 -8.07
C ALA A 248 5.77 14.10 -9.40
N ASP A 249 6.95 13.46 -9.34
CA ASP A 249 7.76 13.15 -10.53
C ASP A 249 7.14 12.08 -11.46
N LEU A 250 6.18 11.30 -10.97
CA LEU A 250 5.45 10.31 -11.76
C LEU A 250 4.43 10.94 -12.72
N ASP A 251 4.01 12.18 -12.47
CA ASP A 251 3.06 12.99 -13.28
C ASP A 251 1.76 12.22 -13.62
N LEU A 252 1.15 11.60 -12.59
CA LEU A 252 -0.05 10.80 -12.71
C LEU A 252 -1.32 11.66 -12.64
N ASP A 253 -2.41 11.16 -13.23
CA ASP A 253 -3.69 11.85 -13.25
C ASP A 253 -4.73 11.22 -12.31
N PHE A 254 -4.74 9.89 -12.14
CA PHE A 254 -5.75 9.13 -11.40
C PHE A 254 -5.12 7.99 -10.63
N VAL A 255 -5.23 8.00 -9.30
CA VAL A 255 -4.56 6.99 -8.46
C VAL A 255 -5.42 6.55 -7.28
N GLY A 256 -5.40 5.26 -6.97
CA GLY A 256 -5.98 4.70 -5.75
C GLY A 256 -4.93 4.07 -4.83
N PHE A 257 -5.05 4.33 -3.50
CA PHE A 257 -4.11 3.86 -2.48
C PHE A 257 -4.82 3.12 -1.35
N ASN A 258 -4.11 2.19 -0.70
CA ASN A 258 -4.45 1.71 0.63
C ASN A 258 -3.61 2.41 1.70
N LEU A 259 -4.26 2.82 2.80
CA LEU A 259 -3.56 3.36 3.97
C LEU A 259 -3.46 2.33 5.11
N HIS A 260 -4.24 1.25 5.05
CA HIS A 260 -4.24 0.15 6.03
C HIS A 260 -3.29 -1.01 5.68
N LYS A 261 -2.41 -0.86 4.68
CA LYS A 261 -1.35 -1.84 4.38
C LYS A 261 -0.01 -1.35 4.92
N TRP A 262 0.83 -0.80 4.06
CA TRP A 262 2.20 -0.42 4.38
C TRP A 262 2.31 0.89 5.19
N ILE A 263 1.28 1.74 5.14
CA ILE A 263 1.18 2.90 6.04
C ILE A 263 0.84 2.45 7.47
N GLY A 264 0.14 1.33 7.65
CA GLY A 264 -0.16 0.77 8.97
C GLY A 264 -1.26 1.51 9.73
N ALA A 265 -2.15 2.25 9.05
CA ALA A 265 -3.37 2.79 9.65
C ALA A 265 -4.39 1.67 9.92
N ALA A 266 -5.43 1.96 10.71
CA ALA A 266 -6.49 1.00 11.01
C ALA A 266 -7.20 0.51 9.73
N LEU A 267 -7.73 -0.74 9.78
CA LEU A 267 -8.40 -1.35 8.62
C LEU A 267 -9.59 -0.54 8.16
N GLY A 268 -9.76 -0.43 6.84
CA GLY A 268 -10.90 0.26 6.23
C GLY A 268 -10.62 1.71 5.87
N VAL A 269 -9.38 2.04 5.51
CA VAL A 269 -9.01 3.37 5.01
C VAL A 269 -8.11 3.28 3.78
N GLY A 270 -8.38 4.15 2.81
CA GLY A 270 -7.64 4.35 1.57
C GLY A 270 -7.62 5.82 1.18
N LEU A 271 -7.07 6.10 0.02
CA LEU A 271 -6.97 7.44 -0.54
C LEU A 271 -7.21 7.38 -2.05
N MET A 272 -7.91 8.35 -2.58
CA MET A 272 -8.04 8.59 -4.01
C MET A 272 -7.39 9.93 -4.36
N TYR A 273 -6.59 9.94 -5.42
CA TYR A 273 -6.01 11.13 -6.01
C TYR A 273 -6.56 11.32 -7.42
N ILE A 274 -6.91 12.57 -7.73
CA ILE A 274 -7.23 13.02 -9.09
C ILE A 274 -6.55 14.37 -9.28
N LYS A 275 -5.71 14.48 -10.32
CA LYS A 275 -5.08 15.73 -10.70
C LYS A 275 -6.15 16.81 -10.89
N LYS A 276 -5.94 18.01 -10.38
CA LYS A 276 -6.97 19.05 -10.22
C LYS A 276 -7.74 19.35 -11.50
N ASP A 277 -7.06 19.54 -12.62
CA ASP A 277 -7.66 19.84 -13.94
C ASP A 277 -8.40 18.63 -14.55
N ARG A 278 -8.21 17.43 -13.98
CA ARG A 278 -8.81 16.17 -14.41
C ARG A 278 -9.99 15.70 -13.54
N ILE A 279 -10.33 16.43 -12.46
CA ILE A 279 -11.45 16.05 -11.56
C ILE A 279 -12.77 15.93 -12.33
N LYS A 280 -13.00 16.82 -13.32
CA LYS A 280 -14.17 16.80 -14.20
C LYS A 280 -14.30 15.55 -15.09
N ASP A 281 -13.20 14.82 -15.28
CA ASP A 281 -13.16 13.61 -16.10
C ASP A 281 -13.66 12.35 -15.36
N ILE A 282 -13.98 12.51 -14.07
CA ILE A 282 -14.60 11.47 -13.24
C ILE A 282 -16.00 11.93 -12.85
N ASP A 283 -17.01 11.09 -13.10
CA ASP A 283 -18.41 11.38 -12.80
C ASP A 283 -18.62 11.64 -11.30
N LYS A 284 -19.47 12.61 -10.98
CA LYS A 284 -19.97 12.82 -9.62
C LYS A 284 -20.83 11.64 -9.17
N LYS A 285 -20.90 11.40 -7.87
CA LYS A 285 -21.89 10.46 -7.32
C LYS A 285 -23.30 11.01 -7.44
N LEU A 286 -24.25 10.15 -7.76
CA LEU A 286 -25.66 10.53 -7.98
C LEU A 286 -26.34 11.16 -6.78
N SER A 287 -25.79 11.01 -5.57
CA SER A 287 -26.29 11.64 -4.35
C SER A 287 -25.95 13.13 -4.22
N PHE A 288 -25.13 13.68 -5.13
CA PHE A 288 -24.81 15.10 -5.18
C PHE A 288 -25.59 15.79 -6.30
N GLY A 289 -26.07 17.01 -6.02
CA GLY A 289 -26.88 17.77 -6.95
C GLY A 289 -26.17 18.14 -8.25
N PRO A 290 -26.90 18.69 -9.22
CA PRO A 290 -26.37 19.00 -10.55
C PRO A 290 -25.39 20.18 -10.58
N ASP A 291 -25.19 20.88 -9.47
CA ASP A 291 -24.32 22.05 -9.40
C ASP A 291 -22.89 21.73 -9.85
N ASP A 292 -22.29 22.68 -10.57
CA ASP A 292 -20.99 22.53 -11.24
C ASP A 292 -19.79 22.50 -10.30
N ASN A 293 -19.93 21.86 -9.13
CA ASN A 293 -18.85 21.77 -8.18
C ASN A 293 -17.82 20.73 -8.64
N GLU A 294 -16.61 21.20 -8.99
CA GLU A 294 -15.46 20.43 -9.44
C GLU A 294 -14.62 19.87 -8.27
N GLU A 295 -15.11 19.92 -7.02
CA GLU A 295 -14.37 19.38 -5.88
C GLU A 295 -14.29 17.85 -5.92
N ILE A 296 -13.12 17.31 -5.59
CA ILE A 296 -12.89 15.87 -5.57
C ILE A 296 -13.81 15.12 -4.61
N ARG A 297 -14.23 15.74 -3.49
CA ARG A 297 -15.12 15.13 -2.50
C ARG A 297 -16.45 14.62 -3.10
N PHE A 298 -16.91 15.23 -4.20
CA PHE A 298 -18.13 14.81 -4.89
C PHE A 298 -17.94 13.58 -5.80
N ARG A 299 -16.71 13.12 -5.96
CA ARG A 299 -16.39 11.87 -6.68
C ARG A 299 -16.39 10.66 -5.73
N ALA A 300 -16.23 10.89 -4.43
CA ALA A 300 -16.32 9.85 -3.43
C ALA A 300 -17.56 10.08 -2.55
N LEU A 301 -18.43 9.10 -2.46
CA LEU A 301 -19.55 9.17 -1.53
C LEU A 301 -19.04 8.92 -0.12
N THR A 302 -19.27 9.90 0.72
CA THR A 302 -19.00 9.80 2.15
C THR A 302 -20.31 9.93 2.92
N GLY A 303 -20.91 8.83 3.30
CA GLY A 303 -21.87 8.86 4.40
C GLY A 303 -21.14 8.91 5.74
N THR A 304 -21.77 8.45 6.81
CA THR A 304 -21.12 8.32 8.11
C THR A 304 -19.93 7.37 8.00
N MET A 305 -18.73 7.86 8.29
CA MET A 305 -17.48 7.08 8.34
C MET A 305 -17.12 6.76 9.79
N ASN A 306 -16.32 5.74 9.99
CA ASN A 306 -15.66 5.54 11.27
C ASN A 306 -14.51 6.57 11.41
N MET A 307 -14.76 7.63 12.18
CA MET A 307 -13.83 8.74 12.33
C MET A 307 -12.54 8.31 13.03
N ALA A 308 -12.60 7.35 13.96
CA ALA A 308 -11.40 6.84 14.64
C ALA A 308 -10.43 6.17 13.65
N ILE A 309 -10.94 5.47 12.63
CA ILE A 309 -10.11 4.90 11.55
C ILE A 309 -9.39 6.03 10.79
N VAL A 310 -10.10 7.10 10.44
CA VAL A 310 -9.50 8.26 9.74
C VAL A 310 -8.42 8.92 10.59
N LEU A 311 -8.69 9.11 11.89
CA LEU A 311 -7.73 9.71 12.83
C LEU A 311 -6.45 8.89 12.95
N SER A 312 -6.54 7.57 12.92
CA SER A 312 -5.36 6.67 12.99
C SER A 312 -4.34 6.88 11.86
N ILE A 313 -4.75 7.50 10.74
CA ILE A 313 -3.83 7.85 9.64
C ILE A 313 -2.72 8.78 10.14
N LYS A 314 -3.08 9.78 10.94
CA LYS A 314 -2.12 10.76 11.48
C LYS A 314 -1.05 10.08 12.34
N ASP A 315 -1.48 9.16 13.21
CA ASP A 315 -0.59 8.42 14.09
C ASP A 315 0.32 7.47 13.31
N ALA A 316 -0.23 6.79 12.31
CA ALA A 316 0.53 5.92 11.41
C ALA A 316 1.57 6.71 10.60
N LEU A 317 1.21 7.89 10.08
CA LEU A 317 2.14 8.75 9.35
C LEU A 317 3.27 9.25 10.26
N TYR A 318 2.98 9.63 11.51
CA TYR A 318 4.03 10.02 12.46
C TYR A 318 4.99 8.87 12.75
N PHE A 319 4.47 7.66 12.97
CA PHE A 319 5.31 6.49 13.20
C PHE A 319 6.25 6.22 12.02
N LEU A 320 5.76 6.30 10.78
CA LEU A 320 6.60 6.09 9.59
C LEU A 320 7.57 7.26 9.34
N ASP A 321 7.17 8.50 9.64
CA ASP A 321 8.04 9.67 9.48
C ASP A 321 9.23 9.64 10.44
N ASP A 322 9.05 9.08 11.64
CA ASP A 322 10.13 8.91 12.62
C ASP A 322 11.16 7.88 12.15
N ILE A 323 10.76 6.87 11.36
CA ILE A 323 11.67 5.90 10.72
C ILE A 323 12.28 6.51 9.44
N GLY A 324 11.45 7.09 8.58
CA GLY A 324 11.81 7.64 7.28
C GLY A 324 11.71 6.62 6.13
N ILE A 325 11.06 7.04 5.03
CA ILE A 325 10.73 6.14 3.90
C ILE A 325 11.96 5.49 3.26
N LYS A 326 13.12 6.17 3.22
CA LYS A 326 14.36 5.62 2.68
C LYS A 326 14.91 4.45 3.52
N HIS A 327 14.76 4.52 4.85
CA HIS A 327 15.14 3.43 5.73
C HIS A 327 14.15 2.27 5.64
N ILE A 328 12.86 2.58 5.50
CA ILE A 328 11.80 1.58 5.28
C ILE A 328 12.02 0.81 3.98
N ASP A 329 12.30 1.50 2.86
CA ASP A 329 12.60 0.86 1.57
C ASP A 329 13.81 -0.06 1.67
N ARG A 330 14.94 0.43 2.26
CA ARG A 330 16.13 -0.41 2.48
C ARG A 330 15.82 -1.63 3.35
N ARG A 331 15.04 -1.45 4.43
CA ARG A 331 14.65 -2.59 5.28
C ARG A 331 13.86 -3.63 4.53
N PHE A 332 12.85 -3.22 3.75
CA PHE A 332 12.06 -4.16 2.97
C PHE A 332 12.89 -4.91 1.94
N LYS A 333 13.82 -4.22 1.27
CA LYS A 333 14.79 -4.86 0.36
C LYS A 333 15.69 -5.85 1.11
N ALA A 334 16.25 -5.45 2.25
CA ALA A 334 17.06 -6.34 3.08
C ALA A 334 16.31 -7.60 3.52
N LEU A 335 15.04 -7.46 3.96
CA LEU A 335 14.20 -8.61 4.31
C LEU A 335 13.95 -9.53 3.11
N ARG A 336 13.73 -8.97 1.91
CA ARG A 336 13.60 -9.76 0.69
C ARG A 336 14.90 -10.47 0.35
N ASP A 337 15.98 -9.74 0.28
CA ASP A 337 17.27 -10.24 -0.23
C ASP A 337 17.88 -11.29 0.72
N GLN A 338 17.57 -11.22 2.03
CA GLN A 338 18.04 -12.19 3.01
C GLN A 338 17.68 -13.63 2.62
N TRP A 339 16.49 -13.86 2.11
CA TRP A 339 16.05 -15.20 1.71
C TRP A 339 16.18 -15.46 0.21
N VAL A 340 15.98 -14.45 -0.66
CA VAL A 340 16.00 -14.62 -2.12
C VAL A 340 17.37 -15.02 -2.63
N LYS A 341 18.45 -14.45 -2.09
CA LYS A 341 19.84 -14.77 -2.46
C LYS A 341 20.18 -16.26 -2.39
N GLU A 342 19.45 -17.02 -1.55
CA GLU A 342 19.67 -18.45 -1.38
C GLU A 342 19.13 -19.30 -2.53
N PHE A 343 18.38 -18.68 -3.49
CA PHE A 343 17.69 -19.38 -4.58
C PHE A 343 18.00 -18.80 -5.97
N LEU A 344 18.91 -17.83 -6.09
CA LEU A 344 19.22 -17.22 -7.39
C LEU A 344 19.83 -18.23 -8.39
N ASP A 345 20.57 -19.21 -7.86
CA ASP A 345 21.22 -20.27 -8.65
C ASP A 345 20.57 -21.66 -8.41
N ASP A 346 19.36 -21.71 -7.83
CA ASP A 346 18.65 -22.97 -7.55
C ASP A 346 17.50 -23.20 -8.56
N ASP A 347 17.76 -24.01 -9.58
CA ASP A 347 16.79 -24.35 -10.64
C ASP A 347 15.47 -24.98 -10.12
N ARG A 348 15.40 -25.39 -8.86
CA ARG A 348 14.19 -25.93 -8.26
C ARG A 348 13.21 -24.85 -7.81
N VAL A 349 13.71 -23.63 -7.58
CA VAL A 349 12.94 -22.51 -7.04
C VAL A 349 13.01 -21.33 -8.00
N ASP A 350 11.86 -20.86 -8.43
CA ASP A 350 11.74 -19.71 -9.32
C ASP A 350 11.23 -18.48 -8.54
N ILE A 351 12.01 -17.41 -8.55
CA ILE A 351 11.66 -16.11 -7.97
C ILE A 351 11.00 -15.25 -9.05
N LEU A 352 9.77 -14.80 -8.80
CA LEU A 352 8.96 -14.15 -9.84
C LEU A 352 9.21 -12.65 -9.98
N ASN A 353 10.13 -12.07 -9.21
CA ASN A 353 10.61 -10.69 -9.38
C ASN A 353 11.95 -10.70 -10.11
N PRO A 354 12.20 -9.72 -10.98
CA PRO A 354 13.55 -9.47 -11.51
C PRO A 354 14.55 -9.08 -10.41
N GLU A 355 15.83 -9.32 -10.67
CA GLU A 355 16.96 -8.88 -9.81
C GLU A 355 17.23 -7.36 -9.91
N ASP A 356 16.56 -6.66 -10.81
CA ASP A 356 16.72 -5.22 -10.98
C ASP A 356 16.16 -4.48 -9.76
N ASP A 357 17.02 -3.79 -9.01
CA ASP A 357 16.71 -3.05 -7.78
C ASP A 357 15.58 -2.02 -7.93
N ARG A 358 15.30 -1.58 -9.16
CA ARG A 358 14.19 -0.67 -9.47
C ARG A 358 12.83 -1.37 -9.47
N MET A 359 12.83 -2.71 -9.56
CA MET A 359 11.63 -3.51 -9.84
C MET A 359 11.14 -4.34 -8.67
N HIS A 360 11.72 -4.21 -7.50
CA HIS A 360 11.28 -4.93 -6.31
C HIS A 360 11.45 -4.12 -5.02
N ALA A 361 10.70 -4.50 -3.99
CA ALA A 361 10.85 -4.10 -2.61
C ALA A 361 10.66 -5.34 -1.72
N GLY A 362 9.92 -5.27 -0.61
CA GLY A 362 9.76 -6.42 0.29
C GLY A 362 8.86 -7.55 -0.21
N LEU A 363 7.85 -7.23 -1.04
CA LEU A 363 6.90 -8.22 -1.52
C LEU A 363 7.49 -9.02 -2.69
N THR A 364 7.49 -10.35 -2.57
CA THR A 364 8.05 -11.27 -3.58
C THR A 364 7.25 -12.56 -3.61
N THR A 365 7.09 -13.14 -4.79
CA THR A 365 6.47 -14.46 -4.96
C THR A 365 7.49 -15.43 -5.51
N PHE A 366 7.51 -16.63 -4.92
CA PHE A 366 8.32 -17.75 -5.43
C PHE A 366 7.42 -18.94 -5.76
N ARG A 367 7.94 -19.87 -6.53
CA ARG A 367 7.37 -21.21 -6.74
C ARG A 367 8.47 -22.27 -6.65
N ILE A 368 8.10 -23.48 -6.27
CA ILE A 368 8.95 -24.66 -6.35
C ILE A 368 8.49 -25.41 -7.61
N ASN A 369 9.38 -25.60 -8.60
CA ASN A 369 9.02 -26.05 -9.93
C ASN A 369 8.32 -27.41 -9.97
N ALA A 370 8.62 -28.30 -9.01
CA ALA A 370 7.96 -29.59 -8.87
C ALA A 370 6.57 -29.52 -8.20
N ILE A 371 6.13 -28.37 -7.66
CA ILE A 371 4.88 -28.21 -6.93
C ILE A 371 3.92 -27.29 -7.71
N GLU A 372 2.96 -27.89 -8.41
CA GLU A 372 1.94 -27.13 -9.17
C GLU A 372 0.89 -26.46 -8.25
N ASN A 373 0.58 -27.06 -7.11
CA ASN A 373 -0.46 -26.59 -6.20
C ASN A 373 0.08 -25.63 -5.14
N ALA A 374 0.04 -24.34 -5.43
CA ALA A 374 0.45 -23.28 -4.49
C ALA A 374 -0.24 -23.38 -3.13
N ARG A 375 -1.52 -23.84 -3.08
CA ARG A 375 -2.27 -23.96 -1.82
C ARG A 375 -1.65 -25.02 -0.91
N GLU A 376 -1.22 -26.13 -1.47
CA GLU A 376 -0.55 -27.20 -0.68
C GLU A 376 0.81 -26.71 -0.19
N LEU A 377 1.57 -26.01 -1.03
CA LEU A 377 2.83 -25.40 -0.59
C LEU A 377 2.60 -24.41 0.57
N GLY A 378 1.61 -23.52 0.46
CA GLY A 378 1.28 -22.59 1.54
C GLY A 378 0.79 -23.28 2.82
N LYS A 379 0.01 -24.37 2.71
CA LYS A 379 -0.40 -25.19 3.86
C LYS A 379 0.79 -25.88 4.52
N THR A 380 1.74 -26.39 3.74
CA THR A 380 2.95 -27.03 4.25
C THR A 380 3.80 -26.03 5.02
N LEU A 381 4.02 -24.81 4.48
CA LEU A 381 4.72 -23.75 5.17
C LEU A 381 4.08 -23.44 6.53
N TYR A 382 2.76 -23.35 6.59
CA TYR A 382 2.08 -23.06 7.86
C TYR A 382 2.08 -24.23 8.83
N ARG A 383 1.74 -25.43 8.35
CA ARG A 383 1.60 -26.63 9.19
C ARG A 383 2.93 -27.06 9.83
N ASP A 384 3.99 -27.12 9.00
CA ASP A 384 5.25 -27.76 9.40
C ASP A 384 6.27 -26.74 9.91
N TYR A 385 6.21 -25.50 9.42
CA TYR A 385 7.19 -24.43 9.74
C TYR A 385 6.59 -23.22 10.45
N ARG A 386 5.25 -23.19 10.64
CA ARG A 386 4.56 -22.05 11.26
C ARG A 386 4.77 -20.73 10.52
N ILE A 387 4.85 -20.74 9.20
CA ILE A 387 5.03 -19.56 8.35
C ILE A 387 3.71 -19.25 7.65
N ASN A 388 3.10 -18.11 7.98
CA ASN A 388 1.86 -17.63 7.39
C ASN A 388 2.13 -16.80 6.14
N THR A 389 1.55 -17.20 5.01
CA THR A 389 1.80 -16.61 3.68
C THR A 389 0.49 -16.50 2.88
N THR A 390 0.57 -15.95 1.68
CA THR A 390 -0.54 -15.94 0.70
C THR A 390 -0.18 -16.77 -0.53
N THR A 391 -1.12 -17.58 -1.01
CA THR A 391 -0.94 -18.37 -2.23
C THR A 391 -1.48 -17.64 -3.46
N ILE A 392 -0.76 -17.69 -4.57
CA ILE A 392 -1.13 -17.10 -5.87
C ILE A 392 -1.36 -18.24 -6.85
N GLY A 393 -2.59 -18.75 -6.89
CA GLY A 393 -2.92 -20.00 -7.59
C GLY A 393 -2.64 -19.99 -9.10
N ASN A 394 -2.90 -18.87 -9.79
CA ASN A 394 -2.63 -18.73 -11.23
C ASN A 394 -1.12 -18.67 -11.60
N LEU A 395 -0.25 -18.56 -10.59
CA LEU A 395 1.21 -18.59 -10.76
C LEU A 395 1.85 -19.82 -10.14
N SER A 396 1.05 -20.74 -9.56
CA SER A 396 1.53 -21.85 -8.73
C SER A 396 2.53 -21.41 -7.63
N GLY A 397 2.39 -20.18 -7.16
CA GLY A 397 3.36 -19.50 -6.30
C GLY A 397 2.85 -19.17 -4.91
N VAL A 398 3.79 -18.94 -4.01
CA VAL A 398 3.55 -18.42 -2.65
C VAL A 398 4.16 -17.04 -2.53
N ARG A 399 3.34 -16.07 -2.11
CA ARG A 399 3.73 -14.68 -1.91
C ARG A 399 4.24 -14.48 -0.49
N ILE A 400 5.42 -13.94 -0.39
CA ILE A 400 6.07 -13.48 0.83
C ILE A 400 5.94 -11.96 0.89
N ALA A 401 5.36 -11.48 1.97
CA ALA A 401 5.11 -10.05 2.17
C ALA A 401 5.43 -9.69 3.64
N PRO A 402 6.71 -9.55 4.00
CA PRO A 402 7.10 -9.18 5.35
C PRO A 402 6.62 -7.78 5.72
N GLY A 403 6.37 -7.53 6.99
CA GLY A 403 6.11 -6.20 7.56
C GLY A 403 7.35 -5.66 8.29
N LEU A 404 7.27 -4.43 8.80
CA LEU A 404 8.33 -3.85 9.63
C LEU A 404 8.52 -4.61 10.97
N HIS A 405 7.61 -5.49 11.31
CA HIS A 405 7.65 -6.37 12.47
C HIS A 405 8.45 -7.66 12.25
N ASN A 406 9.00 -7.88 11.05
CA ASN A 406 9.77 -9.10 10.78
C ASN A 406 11.28 -8.86 10.92
N SER A 407 11.98 -9.90 11.35
CA SER A 407 13.44 -9.95 11.50
C SER A 407 14.12 -10.65 10.33
N LEU A 408 15.46 -10.47 10.18
CA LEU A 408 16.26 -11.24 9.23
C LEU A 408 16.30 -12.73 9.61
N ASP A 409 16.30 -13.07 10.91
CA ASP A 409 16.25 -14.47 11.39
C ASP A 409 14.96 -15.19 10.91
N GLU A 410 13.85 -14.48 10.81
CA GLU A 410 12.62 -15.06 10.26
C GLU A 410 12.74 -15.32 8.76
N MET A 411 13.51 -14.50 8.03
CA MET A 411 13.81 -14.73 6.61
C MET A 411 14.74 -15.91 6.42
N ASP A 412 15.71 -16.12 7.32
CA ASP A 412 16.57 -17.32 7.32
C ASP A 412 15.76 -18.61 7.57
N LYS A 413 14.80 -18.57 8.50
CA LYS A 413 13.86 -19.69 8.74
C LYS A 413 13.00 -19.98 7.52
N LEU A 414 12.53 -18.94 6.82
CA LEU A 414 11.80 -19.10 5.55
C LEU A 414 12.68 -19.77 4.50
N ALA A 415 13.91 -19.31 4.31
CA ALA A 415 14.86 -19.89 3.35
C ALA A 415 15.13 -21.37 3.65
N ALA A 416 15.39 -21.71 4.91
CA ALA A 416 15.57 -23.10 5.36
C ALA A 416 14.36 -23.98 5.05
N ALA A 417 13.14 -23.48 5.34
CA ALA A 417 11.91 -24.21 5.05
C ALA A 417 11.72 -24.46 3.55
N ILE A 418 11.96 -23.46 2.69
CA ILE A 418 11.85 -23.60 1.23
C ILE A 418 12.89 -24.63 0.72
N LYS A 419 14.17 -24.56 1.17
CA LYS A 419 15.21 -25.54 0.81
C LYS A 419 14.82 -26.96 1.19
N GLU A 420 14.32 -27.16 2.39
CA GLU A 420 13.90 -28.48 2.87
C GLU A 420 12.72 -29.02 2.04
N ILE A 421 11.73 -28.19 1.73
CA ILE A 421 10.58 -28.60 0.90
C ILE A 421 11.06 -28.94 -0.50
N ALA A 422 11.88 -28.08 -1.13
CA ALA A 422 12.39 -28.30 -2.48
C ALA A 422 13.29 -29.56 -2.59
N SER A 423 13.99 -29.92 -1.52
CA SER A 423 14.85 -31.14 -1.52
C SER A 423 14.07 -32.45 -1.44
N LYS A 424 12.79 -32.41 -1.05
CA LYS A 424 11.91 -33.58 -0.91
C LYS A 424 11.12 -33.87 -2.18
N GLN A 425 11.24 -33.04 -3.20
CA GLN A 425 10.57 -33.16 -4.48
C GLN A 425 11.48 -33.79 -5.55
#